data_f278f9493d4a83ec8961ecd2ffd272cf
#
_entry.id   f278f9493d4a83ec8961ecd2ffd272cf
#
_cell.length_a   1.000
_cell.length_b   1.000
_cell.length_c   1.000
_cell.angle_alpha   90.00
_cell.angle_beta   90.00
_cell.angle_gamma   90.00
#
_symmetry.space_group_name_H-M   'P 1'
#
loop_
_entity.id
_entity.type
_entity.pdbx_description
1 polymer ?
#
loop_
_entity_poly.entity_id
_entity_poly.type
_entity_poly.pdbx_seq_one_letter_code
_entity_poly.pdbx_strand_id
1 'polypeptide(L)'
;MKEFATLDKAIELAQQGYAVYPLIENTKKPPKGVAGYQAATSDQNTIFAWFKKHPTYNLGLRLDLSDLLVVDIDMHDPTKNGRTSLAQLFKQGQTLPNDTYIERTANGGVHYFLKYAGAKVRKIDVWPGIDLLSDFTVIAPSEINGKQYKPLDSRTLVDIKPAPQWLIDKLAGQKVNWPSERAYTTRRKKYTGRLLDEMVTGTTQGNRNAWLTKIAGHMFGVGADPKTVYNMLSVINDSFIDPALPSKEVNVTFQSILKRESKGAH
;
A
#
# COMPACT_ATOMS: atom_id res chain seq x y z
N MET A 1 17.63 -24.62 -16.18
CA MET A 1 17.80 -23.14 -16.17
C MET A 1 16.54 -22.36 -15.75
N LYS A 2 15.30 -22.89 -15.76
CA LYS A 2 14.12 -22.20 -15.22
C LYS A 2 14.02 -22.26 -13.68
N GLU A 3 14.65 -23.23 -13.06
CA GLU A 3 14.44 -23.61 -11.65
C GLU A 3 14.93 -22.59 -10.63
N PHE A 4 15.80 -21.66 -11.00
CA PHE A 4 16.33 -20.62 -10.12
C PHE A 4 16.05 -19.18 -10.57
N ALA A 5 15.37 -18.99 -11.70
CA ALA A 5 15.15 -17.66 -12.26
C ALA A 5 14.42 -16.69 -11.31
N THR A 6 13.50 -17.20 -10.48
CA THR A 6 12.79 -16.40 -9.47
C THR A 6 13.69 -16.08 -8.30
N LEU A 7 14.50 -17.04 -7.81
CA LEU A 7 15.49 -16.81 -6.75
C LEU A 7 16.53 -15.79 -7.21
N ASP A 8 17.11 -15.97 -8.40
CA ASP A 8 18.13 -15.08 -8.93
C ASP A 8 17.61 -13.65 -9.03
N LYS A 9 16.37 -13.48 -9.53
CA LYS A 9 15.73 -12.17 -9.60
C LYS A 9 15.43 -11.59 -8.23
N ALA A 10 14.99 -12.40 -7.27
CA ALA A 10 14.71 -11.97 -5.90
C ALA A 10 16.00 -11.49 -5.19
N ILE A 11 17.11 -12.20 -5.37
CA ILE A 11 18.42 -11.80 -4.83
C ILE A 11 18.94 -10.53 -5.51
N GLU A 12 18.83 -10.42 -6.85
CA GLU A 12 19.19 -9.20 -7.59
C GLU A 12 18.44 -7.98 -7.03
N LEU A 13 17.13 -8.09 -6.84
CA LEU A 13 16.31 -7.01 -6.30
C LEU A 13 16.69 -6.67 -4.85
N ALA A 14 16.94 -7.66 -4.04
CA ALA A 14 17.38 -7.46 -2.64
C ALA A 14 18.73 -6.75 -2.56
N GLN A 15 19.67 -7.05 -3.45
CA GLN A 15 20.96 -6.38 -3.56
C GLN A 15 20.83 -4.90 -3.95
N GLN A 16 19.76 -4.57 -4.69
CA GLN A 16 19.39 -3.19 -5.05
C GLN A 16 18.58 -2.49 -3.95
N GLY A 17 18.33 -3.16 -2.80
CA GLY A 17 17.59 -2.61 -1.66
C GLY A 17 16.07 -2.79 -1.73
N TYR A 18 15.54 -3.48 -2.74
CA TYR A 18 14.11 -3.75 -2.86
C TYR A 18 13.66 -4.88 -1.93
N ALA A 19 12.53 -4.69 -1.26
CA ALA A 19 11.92 -5.70 -0.40
C ALA A 19 10.98 -6.60 -1.22
N VAL A 20 11.24 -7.91 -1.21
CA VAL A 20 10.50 -8.92 -1.94
C VAL A 20 9.87 -9.95 -1.01
N TYR A 21 8.87 -10.69 -1.48
CA TYR A 21 8.22 -11.75 -0.73
C TYR A 21 7.71 -12.86 -1.65
N PRO A 22 7.58 -14.11 -1.13
CA PRO A 22 7.14 -15.24 -1.93
C PRO A 22 5.63 -15.23 -2.13
N LEU A 23 5.21 -15.71 -3.29
CA LEU A 23 3.82 -16.02 -3.63
C LEU A 23 3.74 -17.48 -4.07
N ILE A 24 2.64 -18.16 -3.78
CA ILE A 24 2.42 -19.54 -4.23
C ILE A 24 2.44 -19.56 -5.76
N GLU A 25 3.09 -20.58 -6.33
CA GLU A 25 3.16 -20.76 -7.78
C GLU A 25 1.77 -20.66 -8.43
N ASN A 26 1.75 -20.10 -9.60
CA ASN A 26 0.52 -19.94 -10.40
C ASN A 26 -0.59 -19.11 -9.71
N THR A 27 -0.25 -18.38 -8.66
CA THR A 27 -1.19 -17.50 -7.92
C THR A 27 -0.55 -16.14 -7.60
N LYS A 28 -1.36 -15.22 -7.10
CA LYS A 28 -0.94 -13.95 -6.49
C LYS A 28 -1.06 -13.99 -4.96
N LYS A 29 -1.19 -15.17 -4.35
CA LYS A 29 -1.43 -15.33 -2.91
C LYS A 29 -0.14 -15.69 -2.16
N PRO A 30 0.11 -15.13 -0.98
CA PRO A 30 1.25 -15.53 -0.15
C PRO A 30 1.05 -16.96 0.38
N PRO A 31 2.15 -17.69 0.68
CA PRO A 31 2.09 -18.98 1.36
C PRO A 31 1.51 -18.86 2.77
N LYS A 32 0.94 -19.96 3.27
CA LYS A 32 0.48 -20.03 4.66
C LYS A 32 1.63 -19.76 5.64
N GLY A 33 1.41 -18.87 6.60
CA GLY A 33 2.43 -18.47 7.58
C GLY A 33 3.34 -17.31 7.13
N VAL A 34 3.20 -16.84 5.90
CA VAL A 34 3.84 -15.60 5.42
C VAL A 34 2.80 -14.48 5.40
N ALA A 35 3.10 -13.37 6.05
CA ALA A 35 2.17 -12.23 6.18
C ALA A 35 2.08 -11.38 4.90
N GLY A 36 2.18 -12.00 3.72
CA GLY A 36 2.12 -11.34 2.43
C GLY A 36 3.20 -10.27 2.26
N TYR A 37 2.84 -9.13 1.70
CA TYR A 37 3.78 -8.03 1.47
C TYR A 37 4.34 -7.41 2.77
N GLN A 38 3.69 -7.62 3.91
CA GLN A 38 4.21 -7.20 5.22
C GLN A 38 5.45 -8.00 5.65
N ALA A 39 5.60 -9.24 5.15
CA ALA A 39 6.79 -10.05 5.36
C ALA A 39 7.91 -9.76 4.34
N ALA A 40 7.70 -8.80 3.43
CA ALA A 40 8.70 -8.47 2.41
C ALA A 40 10.02 -8.01 3.06
N THR A 41 11.13 -8.49 2.52
CA THR A 41 12.47 -8.24 3.04
C THR A 41 13.50 -8.12 1.92
N SER A 42 14.61 -7.45 2.20
CA SER A 42 15.83 -7.48 1.38
C SER A 42 16.94 -8.38 1.99
N ASP A 43 16.63 -9.11 3.08
CA ASP A 43 17.57 -10.08 3.65
C ASP A 43 17.71 -11.31 2.75
N GLN A 44 18.89 -11.43 2.13
CA GLN A 44 19.18 -12.48 1.15
C GLN A 44 19.09 -13.90 1.73
N ASN A 45 19.39 -14.08 3.02
CA ASN A 45 19.30 -15.39 3.67
C ASN A 45 17.84 -15.86 3.78
N THR A 46 16.96 -14.96 4.19
CA THR A 46 15.52 -15.21 4.27
C THR A 46 14.95 -15.52 2.88
N ILE A 47 15.30 -14.71 1.88
CA ILE A 47 14.88 -14.90 0.48
C ILE A 47 15.36 -16.26 -0.03
N PHE A 48 16.63 -16.57 0.17
CA PHE A 48 17.21 -17.86 -0.23
C PHE A 48 16.47 -19.04 0.42
N ALA A 49 16.15 -18.95 1.72
CA ALA A 49 15.42 -19.99 2.43
C ALA A 49 14.01 -20.24 1.85
N TRP A 50 13.30 -19.17 1.48
CA TRP A 50 11.97 -19.31 0.84
C TRP A 50 12.05 -20.04 -0.50
N PHE A 51 12.90 -19.56 -1.41
CA PHE A 51 12.94 -20.05 -2.79
C PHE A 51 13.75 -21.34 -2.96
N LYS A 52 14.72 -21.64 -2.06
CA LYS A 52 15.36 -22.95 -2.02
C LYS A 52 14.36 -24.04 -1.65
N LYS A 53 13.46 -23.76 -0.70
CA LYS A 53 12.42 -24.71 -0.29
C LYS A 53 11.33 -24.89 -1.34
N HIS A 54 11.01 -23.81 -2.07
CA HIS A 54 9.94 -23.75 -3.06
C HIS A 54 10.39 -22.98 -4.30
N PRO A 55 11.18 -23.61 -5.20
CA PRO A 55 11.77 -22.92 -6.36
C PRO A 55 10.76 -22.39 -7.38
N THR A 56 9.54 -22.94 -7.35
CA THR A 56 8.45 -22.57 -8.26
C THR A 56 7.60 -21.40 -7.78
N TYR A 57 7.87 -20.87 -6.59
CA TYR A 57 7.13 -19.72 -6.08
C TYR A 57 7.27 -18.50 -6.97
N ASN A 58 6.18 -17.75 -7.07
CA ASN A 58 6.13 -16.44 -7.69
C ASN A 58 6.74 -15.36 -6.79
N LEU A 59 7.05 -14.21 -7.36
CA LEU A 59 7.72 -13.10 -6.71
C LEU A 59 6.79 -11.90 -6.56
N GLY A 60 6.59 -11.46 -5.32
CA GLY A 60 5.98 -10.20 -4.97
C GLY A 60 7.02 -9.14 -4.66
N LEU A 61 6.75 -7.91 -5.06
CA LEU A 61 7.56 -6.73 -4.78
C LEU A 61 6.76 -5.77 -3.89
N ARG A 62 7.36 -5.32 -2.80
CA ARG A 62 6.81 -4.27 -1.95
C ARG A 62 7.25 -2.90 -2.47
N LEU A 63 6.30 -2.02 -2.73
CA LEU A 63 6.53 -0.74 -3.42
C LEU A 63 6.73 0.42 -2.47
N ASP A 64 5.99 0.46 -1.35
CA ASP A 64 5.96 1.57 -0.39
C ASP A 64 7.27 1.81 0.38
N LEU A 65 8.15 0.82 0.44
CA LEU A 65 9.50 0.96 1.04
C LEU A 65 10.58 1.41 0.05
N SER A 66 10.23 1.56 -1.23
CA SER A 66 11.19 1.81 -2.32
C SER A 66 10.79 2.98 -3.19
N ASP A 67 9.86 3.83 -2.72
CA ASP A 67 9.34 4.98 -3.46
C ASP A 67 8.88 4.63 -4.88
N LEU A 68 8.14 3.52 -5.00
CA LEU A 68 7.64 3.00 -6.27
C LEU A 68 6.13 3.20 -6.42
N LEU A 69 5.74 3.52 -7.64
CA LEU A 69 4.37 3.48 -8.13
C LEU A 69 4.30 2.55 -9.33
N VAL A 70 3.32 1.67 -9.35
CA VAL A 70 2.96 0.89 -10.53
C VAL A 70 1.66 1.43 -11.12
N VAL A 71 1.69 1.76 -12.40
CA VAL A 71 0.48 1.95 -13.21
C VAL A 71 0.19 0.62 -13.88
N ASP A 72 -0.81 -0.10 -13.36
CA ASP A 72 -1.25 -1.39 -13.88
C ASP A 72 -2.35 -1.16 -14.92
N ILE A 73 -2.08 -1.54 -16.15
CA ILE A 73 -2.97 -1.34 -17.30
C ILE A 73 -3.52 -2.68 -17.72
N ASP A 74 -4.73 -2.97 -17.30
CA ASP A 74 -5.47 -4.17 -17.64
C ASP A 74 -6.11 -4.07 -19.03
N MET A 75 -5.98 -5.14 -19.81
CA MET A 75 -6.48 -5.21 -21.20
C MET A 75 -7.39 -6.42 -21.46
N HIS A 76 -7.68 -7.20 -20.43
CA HIS A 76 -8.42 -8.46 -20.58
C HIS A 76 -9.95 -8.27 -20.56
N ASP A 77 -10.47 -7.21 -19.94
CA ASP A 77 -11.90 -6.89 -19.91
C ASP A 77 -12.26 -5.95 -21.07
N PRO A 78 -13.09 -6.37 -22.03
CA PRO A 78 -13.50 -5.51 -23.15
C PRO A 78 -14.32 -4.29 -22.72
N THR A 79 -14.98 -4.33 -21.55
CA THR A 79 -15.77 -3.22 -21.02
C THR A 79 -14.95 -2.21 -20.23
N LYS A 80 -13.78 -2.63 -19.75
CA LYS A 80 -12.83 -1.84 -18.96
C LYS A 80 -11.41 -2.02 -19.50
N ASN A 81 -11.18 -1.53 -20.69
CA ASN A 81 -9.90 -1.72 -21.36
C ASN A 81 -8.94 -0.57 -21.11
N GLY A 82 -7.90 -0.82 -20.31
CA GLY A 82 -6.89 0.17 -19.94
C GLY A 82 -6.12 0.77 -21.11
N ARG A 83 -5.98 0.03 -22.22
CA ARG A 83 -5.37 0.57 -23.46
C ARG A 83 -6.21 1.71 -24.03
N THR A 84 -7.54 1.58 -24.02
CA THR A 84 -8.44 2.64 -24.48
C THR A 84 -8.32 3.88 -23.58
N SER A 85 -8.30 3.67 -22.26
CA SER A 85 -8.11 4.75 -21.28
C SER A 85 -6.75 5.45 -21.45
N LEU A 86 -5.67 4.67 -21.66
CA LEU A 86 -4.33 5.22 -21.92
C LEU A 86 -4.30 6.06 -23.20
N ALA A 87 -4.97 5.61 -24.27
CA ALA A 87 -5.06 6.37 -25.52
C ALA A 87 -5.84 7.69 -25.34
N GLN A 88 -6.86 7.71 -24.48
CA GLN A 88 -7.58 8.96 -24.15
C GLN A 88 -6.71 9.92 -23.34
N LEU A 89 -5.95 9.42 -22.35
CA LEU A 89 -4.98 10.22 -21.58
C LEU A 89 -3.93 10.82 -22.50
N PHE A 90 -3.40 10.02 -23.44
CA PHE A 90 -2.44 10.51 -24.42
C PHE A 90 -2.99 11.69 -25.27
N LYS A 91 -4.24 11.60 -25.73
CA LYS A 91 -4.91 12.69 -26.47
C LYS A 91 -5.07 13.98 -25.62
N GLN A 92 -5.06 13.86 -24.31
CA GLN A 92 -5.14 14.98 -23.36
C GLN A 92 -3.75 15.51 -22.97
N GLY A 93 -2.67 15.03 -23.60
CA GLY A 93 -1.31 15.39 -23.25
C GLY A 93 -0.78 14.71 -21.99
N GLN A 94 -1.52 13.77 -21.42
CA GLN A 94 -1.17 13.01 -20.23
C GLN A 94 -0.45 11.72 -20.64
N THR A 95 0.89 11.80 -20.75
CA THR A 95 1.72 10.69 -21.22
C THR A 95 2.47 10.03 -20.06
N LEU A 96 2.62 8.70 -20.13
CA LEU A 96 3.57 7.96 -19.30
C LEU A 96 4.93 7.92 -20.01
N PRO A 97 6.05 7.93 -19.25
CA PRO A 97 7.38 7.78 -19.85
C PRO A 97 7.51 6.41 -20.50
N ASN A 98 8.02 6.39 -21.73
CA ASN A 98 8.26 5.15 -22.49
C ASN A 98 9.67 4.58 -22.30
N ASP A 99 10.53 5.32 -21.60
CA ASP A 99 11.91 4.99 -21.28
C ASP A 99 12.12 4.56 -19.82
N THR A 100 11.05 4.10 -19.16
CA THR A 100 11.05 3.49 -17.82
C THR A 100 11.00 1.97 -17.89
N TYR A 101 11.16 1.28 -16.75
CA TYR A 101 10.94 -0.17 -16.69
C TYR A 101 9.45 -0.49 -16.85
N ILE A 102 9.16 -1.36 -17.81
CA ILE A 102 7.81 -1.81 -18.14
C ILE A 102 7.84 -3.33 -18.30
N GLU A 103 6.85 -4.01 -17.74
CA GLU A 103 6.68 -5.46 -17.94
C GLU A 103 5.27 -5.79 -18.44
N ARG A 104 5.17 -6.84 -19.23
CA ARG A 104 3.90 -7.46 -19.60
C ARG A 104 3.43 -8.35 -18.45
N THR A 105 2.16 -8.23 -18.08
CA THR A 105 1.53 -9.12 -17.09
C THR A 105 1.11 -10.44 -17.71
N ALA A 106 0.88 -11.47 -16.88
CA ALA A 106 0.41 -12.78 -17.32
C ALA A 106 -0.92 -12.72 -18.10
N ASN A 107 -1.80 -11.77 -17.78
CA ASN A 107 -3.09 -11.59 -18.45
C ASN A 107 -3.03 -10.69 -19.69
N GLY A 108 -1.83 -10.31 -20.13
CA GLY A 108 -1.61 -9.50 -21.33
C GLY A 108 -1.70 -7.99 -21.13
N GLY A 109 -1.92 -7.53 -19.89
CA GLY A 109 -1.77 -6.14 -19.49
C GLY A 109 -0.31 -5.71 -19.36
N VAL A 110 -0.07 -4.52 -18.85
CA VAL A 110 1.28 -3.97 -18.61
C VAL A 110 1.38 -3.23 -17.27
N HIS A 111 2.50 -3.42 -16.58
CA HIS A 111 2.92 -2.64 -15.44
C HIS A 111 3.95 -1.59 -15.89
N TYR A 112 3.67 -0.31 -15.65
CA TYR A 112 4.66 0.77 -15.73
C TYR A 112 5.19 1.04 -14.33
N PHE A 113 6.50 0.94 -14.13
CA PHE A 113 7.14 1.27 -12.86
C PHE A 113 7.69 2.70 -12.88
N LEU A 114 7.34 3.47 -11.86
CA LEU A 114 7.69 4.89 -11.76
C LEU A 114 8.22 5.22 -10.37
N LYS A 115 9.10 6.22 -10.24
CA LYS A 115 9.51 6.78 -8.94
C LYS A 115 8.40 7.65 -8.37
N TYR A 116 8.04 7.40 -7.11
CA TYR A 116 6.98 8.12 -6.43
C TYR A 116 7.21 8.10 -4.91
N ALA A 117 7.70 9.21 -4.35
CA ALA A 117 7.93 9.40 -2.91
C ALA A 117 6.72 10.03 -2.20
N GLY A 118 5.51 9.68 -2.61
CA GLY A 118 4.28 10.19 -2.02
C GLY A 118 3.62 9.21 -1.05
N ALA A 119 2.45 9.59 -0.54
CA ALA A 119 1.67 8.74 0.34
C ALA A 119 1.32 7.40 -0.33
N LYS A 120 1.33 6.33 0.47
CA LYS A 120 0.93 4.99 0.03
C LYS A 120 -0.48 5.01 -0.56
N VAL A 121 -0.63 4.49 -1.74
CA VAL A 121 -1.91 4.44 -2.46
C VAL A 121 -2.17 3.06 -3.05
N ARG A 122 -3.45 2.69 -3.05
CA ARG A 122 -4.02 1.62 -3.85
C ARG A 122 -5.35 2.10 -4.37
N LYS A 123 -5.37 2.56 -5.61
CA LYS A 123 -6.57 3.08 -6.28
C LYS A 123 -6.88 2.19 -7.47
N ILE A 124 -7.99 1.51 -7.43
CA ILE A 124 -8.46 0.58 -8.47
C ILE A 124 -9.41 1.32 -9.40
N ASP A 125 -9.36 1.00 -10.69
CA ASP A 125 -10.19 1.60 -11.74
C ASP A 125 -10.18 3.15 -11.71
N VAL A 126 -9.00 3.75 -11.51
CA VAL A 126 -8.87 5.24 -11.55
C VAL A 126 -9.28 5.79 -12.91
N TRP A 127 -9.00 5.03 -13.94
CA TRP A 127 -9.63 5.06 -15.27
C TRP A 127 -10.00 3.63 -15.63
N PRO A 128 -11.01 3.39 -16.48
CA PRO A 128 -11.42 2.02 -16.82
C PRO A 128 -10.22 1.15 -17.23
N GLY A 129 -9.94 0.12 -16.42
CA GLY A 129 -8.82 -0.80 -16.63
C GLY A 129 -7.43 -0.23 -16.28
N ILE A 130 -7.33 0.85 -15.51
CA ILE A 130 -6.05 1.36 -14.99
C ILE A 130 -6.09 1.50 -13.48
N ASP A 131 -5.19 0.77 -12.82
CA ASP A 131 -4.96 0.82 -11.37
C ASP A 131 -3.67 1.56 -11.04
N LEU A 132 -3.65 2.23 -9.87
CA LEU A 132 -2.47 2.90 -9.33
C LEU A 132 -2.09 2.26 -8.00
N LEU A 133 -0.93 1.61 -7.96
CA LEU A 133 -0.47 0.79 -6.84
C LEU A 133 0.88 1.31 -6.33
N SER A 134 0.98 1.66 -5.04
CA SER A 134 2.26 1.93 -4.38
C SER A 134 2.45 1.14 -3.09
N ASP A 135 1.65 0.08 -2.88
CA ASP A 135 1.79 -0.85 -1.76
C ASP A 135 2.60 -2.10 -2.16
N PHE A 136 2.09 -2.89 -3.09
CA PHE A 136 2.74 -4.10 -3.58
C PHE A 136 2.22 -4.52 -4.96
N THR A 137 3.02 -5.30 -5.68
CA THR A 137 2.63 -5.94 -6.94
C THR A 137 3.32 -7.30 -7.12
N VAL A 138 2.85 -8.07 -8.09
CA VAL A 138 3.57 -9.24 -8.63
C VAL A 138 4.52 -8.73 -9.70
N ILE A 139 5.74 -9.29 -9.78
CA ILE A 139 6.78 -8.88 -10.73
C ILE A 139 7.33 -10.08 -11.50
N ALA A 140 7.92 -9.84 -12.67
CA ALA A 140 8.67 -10.84 -13.42
C ALA A 140 9.77 -11.51 -12.56
N PRO A 141 10.01 -12.83 -12.72
CA PRO A 141 9.51 -13.74 -13.75
C PRO A 141 8.29 -14.57 -13.33
N SER A 142 7.44 -14.07 -12.43
CA SER A 142 6.24 -14.77 -11.95
C SER A 142 5.39 -15.32 -13.10
N GLU A 143 4.66 -16.42 -12.83
CA GLU A 143 3.80 -17.07 -13.80
C GLU A 143 2.39 -17.29 -13.25
N ILE A 144 1.38 -17.00 -14.06
CA ILE A 144 -0.04 -17.26 -13.75
C ILE A 144 -0.68 -17.95 -14.98
N ASN A 145 -1.30 -19.10 -14.74
CA ASN A 145 -1.95 -19.90 -15.80
C ASN A 145 -1.03 -20.18 -17.01
N GLY A 146 0.24 -20.53 -16.74
CA GLY A 146 1.24 -20.83 -17.76
C GLY A 146 1.74 -19.60 -18.54
N LYS A 147 1.37 -18.39 -18.13
CA LYS A 147 1.81 -17.13 -18.74
C LYS A 147 2.68 -16.35 -17.77
N GLN A 148 3.86 -15.95 -18.24
CA GLN A 148 4.84 -15.23 -17.40
C GLN A 148 4.66 -13.72 -17.46
N TYR A 149 4.95 -13.08 -16.35
CA TYR A 149 5.34 -11.67 -16.31
C TYR A 149 6.71 -11.52 -16.97
N LYS A 150 6.83 -10.58 -17.90
CA LYS A 150 8.08 -10.40 -18.68
C LYS A 150 8.39 -8.92 -18.89
N PRO A 151 9.64 -8.49 -18.64
CA PRO A 151 10.10 -7.18 -19.10
C PRO A 151 9.85 -7.01 -20.59
N LEU A 152 9.48 -5.81 -21.04
CA LEU A 152 9.28 -5.52 -22.46
C LEU A 152 10.61 -5.34 -23.20
N ASP A 153 11.65 -4.92 -22.50
CA ASP A 153 13.00 -4.74 -23.05
C ASP A 153 14.07 -5.04 -21.96
N SER A 154 15.31 -4.60 -22.17
CA SER A 154 16.44 -4.84 -21.26
C SER A 154 16.47 -3.93 -20.05
N ARG A 155 15.54 -2.98 -19.87
CA ARG A 155 15.47 -2.12 -18.71
C ARG A 155 15.13 -2.89 -17.45
N THR A 156 15.57 -2.34 -16.34
CA THR A 156 15.36 -2.88 -14.98
C THR A 156 14.81 -1.80 -14.05
N LEU A 157 14.60 -2.12 -12.77
CA LEU A 157 14.12 -1.15 -11.79
C LEU A 157 15.12 -0.01 -11.52
N VAL A 158 16.39 -0.09 -11.96
CA VAL A 158 17.32 1.04 -11.89
C VAL A 158 17.05 2.11 -12.96
N ASP A 159 16.34 1.75 -14.03
CA ASP A 159 16.04 2.64 -15.17
C ASP A 159 14.72 3.39 -15.00
N ILE A 160 14.02 3.24 -13.85
CA ILE A 160 12.70 3.84 -13.62
C ILE A 160 12.76 5.37 -13.63
N LYS A 161 11.74 5.97 -14.26
CA LYS A 161 11.58 7.42 -14.36
C LYS A 161 10.64 7.97 -13.28
N PRO A 162 10.74 9.25 -12.95
CA PRO A 162 9.79 9.90 -12.06
C PRO A 162 8.36 9.80 -12.60
N ALA A 163 7.38 9.64 -11.69
CA ALA A 163 5.98 9.77 -12.04
C ALA A 163 5.72 11.19 -12.60
N PRO A 164 5.04 11.33 -13.75
CA PRO A 164 4.75 12.64 -14.31
C PRO A 164 3.79 13.45 -13.41
N GLN A 165 3.94 14.77 -13.41
CA GLN A 165 3.23 15.66 -12.49
C GLN A 165 1.71 15.49 -12.54
N TRP A 166 1.11 15.32 -13.73
CA TRP A 166 -0.32 15.09 -13.90
C TRP A 166 -0.82 13.83 -13.14
N LEU A 167 0.03 12.80 -13.05
CA LEU A 167 -0.28 11.56 -12.33
C LEU A 167 -0.17 11.78 -10.81
N ILE A 168 0.85 12.52 -10.37
CA ILE A 168 1.00 12.94 -8.97
C ILE A 168 -0.20 13.77 -8.52
N ASP A 169 -0.64 14.74 -9.33
CA ASP A 169 -1.82 15.56 -9.05
C ASP A 169 -3.10 14.71 -8.96
N LYS A 170 -3.21 13.68 -9.80
CA LYS A 170 -4.33 12.72 -9.74
C LYS A 170 -4.28 11.85 -8.48
N LEU A 171 -3.09 11.48 -8.01
CA LEU A 171 -2.90 10.73 -6.76
C LEU A 171 -3.22 11.58 -5.54
N ALA A 172 -2.78 12.82 -5.54
CA ALA A 172 -3.05 13.78 -4.46
C ALA A 172 -4.56 14.06 -4.29
N GLY A 173 -5.39 13.71 -5.28
CA GLY A 173 -6.81 14.01 -5.31
C GLY A 173 -7.09 15.46 -5.70
N GLN A 174 -8.36 15.82 -5.81
CA GLN A 174 -8.72 17.23 -5.96
C GLN A 174 -8.22 17.98 -4.73
N LYS A 175 -7.45 19.06 -4.94
CA LYS A 175 -7.12 19.99 -3.86
C LYS A 175 -8.45 20.44 -3.26
N VAL A 176 -8.75 19.96 -2.05
CA VAL A 176 -9.88 20.48 -1.30
C VAL A 176 -9.54 21.95 -1.03
N ASN A 177 -10.30 22.86 -1.63
CA ASN A 177 -10.23 24.28 -1.26
C ASN A 177 -10.74 24.39 0.18
N TRP A 178 -9.81 24.31 1.13
CA TRP A 178 -10.13 24.52 2.52
C TRP A 178 -10.61 25.96 2.68
N PRO A 179 -11.80 26.20 3.21
CA PRO A 179 -12.20 27.55 3.58
C PRO A 179 -11.16 28.13 4.52
N SER A 180 -10.90 29.45 4.40
CA SER A 180 -9.96 30.11 5.30
C SER A 180 -10.31 29.81 6.77
N GLU A 181 -9.34 29.65 7.63
CA GLU A 181 -9.55 29.36 9.07
C GLU A 181 -10.62 30.26 9.72
N ARG A 182 -10.74 31.51 9.29
CA ARG A 182 -11.76 32.45 9.76
C ARG A 182 -13.21 31.99 9.51
N ALA A 183 -13.47 31.21 8.44
CA ALA A 183 -14.82 30.73 8.14
C ALA A 183 -15.28 29.58 9.06
N TYR A 184 -14.34 28.86 9.69
CA TYR A 184 -14.64 27.72 10.60
C TYR A 184 -14.59 28.08 12.08
N THR A 185 -13.91 29.17 12.49
CA THR A 185 -13.70 29.52 13.89
C THR A 185 -14.93 30.09 14.59
N THR A 186 -16.00 30.43 13.83
CA THR A 186 -17.22 31.04 14.41
C THR A 186 -18.19 30.02 15.02
N ARG A 187 -18.03 28.71 14.74
CA ARG A 187 -18.85 27.68 15.40
C ARG A 187 -18.16 27.13 16.63
N ARG A 188 -18.79 27.25 17.81
CA ARG A 188 -18.34 26.59 19.03
C ARG A 188 -18.18 25.09 18.76
N LYS A 189 -16.93 24.58 18.78
CA LYS A 189 -16.65 23.16 18.52
C LYS A 189 -17.37 22.31 19.57
N LYS A 190 -18.25 21.42 19.11
CA LYS A 190 -18.88 20.38 19.94
C LYS A 190 -17.81 19.37 20.37
N TYR A 191 -18.07 18.62 21.46
CA TYR A 191 -17.17 17.60 21.98
C TYR A 191 -16.67 16.64 20.89
N THR A 192 -17.57 16.12 20.05
CA THR A 192 -17.23 15.23 18.93
C THR A 192 -16.27 15.88 17.92
N GLY A 193 -16.45 17.15 17.59
CA GLY A 193 -15.54 17.88 16.70
C GLY A 193 -14.13 18.00 17.26
N ARG A 194 -14.01 18.25 18.56
CA ARG A 194 -12.70 18.29 19.25
C ARG A 194 -12.03 16.93 19.26
N LEU A 195 -12.79 15.86 19.48
CA LEU A 195 -12.29 14.49 19.41
C LEU A 195 -11.72 14.16 18.03
N LEU A 196 -12.44 14.51 16.94
CA LEU A 196 -11.96 14.30 15.59
C LEU A 196 -10.68 15.07 15.29
N ASP A 197 -10.61 16.35 15.68
CA ASP A 197 -9.40 17.16 15.51
C ASP A 197 -8.20 16.54 16.27
N GLU A 198 -8.43 16.05 17.49
CA GLU A 198 -7.41 15.41 18.32
C GLU A 198 -6.90 14.09 17.68
N MET A 199 -7.80 13.29 17.12
CA MET A 199 -7.43 12.06 16.41
C MET A 199 -6.49 12.33 15.22
N VAL A 200 -6.75 13.38 14.45
CA VAL A 200 -5.94 13.72 13.25
C VAL A 200 -4.62 14.39 13.62
N THR A 201 -4.57 15.06 14.79
CA THR A 201 -3.34 15.69 15.29
C THR A 201 -2.25 14.66 15.59
N GLY A 202 -2.65 13.46 16.03
CA GLY A 202 -1.73 12.38 16.32
C GLY A 202 -0.82 12.63 17.52
N THR A 203 0.21 11.80 17.64
CA THR A 203 1.23 11.90 18.68
C THR A 203 2.54 11.25 18.27
N THR A 204 3.63 11.62 18.94
CA THR A 204 4.98 11.10 18.72
C THR A 204 5.45 10.22 19.88
N GLN A 205 6.67 9.71 19.77
CA GLN A 205 7.29 8.82 20.75
C GLN A 205 7.25 9.41 22.18
N GLY A 206 6.94 8.55 23.15
CA GLY A 206 6.85 8.91 24.59
C GLY A 206 5.42 8.98 25.11
N ASN A 207 4.45 9.44 24.32
CA ASN A 207 3.06 9.63 24.77
C ASN A 207 2.05 8.70 24.08
N ARG A 208 2.49 7.82 23.20
CA ARG A 208 1.63 7.03 22.28
C ARG A 208 0.55 6.22 22.99
N ASN A 209 0.93 5.41 23.99
CA ASN A 209 -0.02 4.58 24.74
C ASN A 209 -1.02 5.41 25.56
N ALA A 210 -0.57 6.48 26.22
CA ALA A 210 -1.44 7.37 26.98
C ALA A 210 -2.42 8.10 26.07
N TRP A 211 -1.95 8.57 24.93
CA TRP A 211 -2.77 9.25 23.94
C TRP A 211 -3.81 8.31 23.33
N LEU A 212 -3.41 7.09 22.90
CA LEU A 212 -4.31 6.09 22.36
C LEU A 212 -5.38 5.67 23.38
N THR A 213 -4.99 5.54 24.67
CA THR A 213 -5.91 5.29 25.79
C THR A 213 -6.95 6.40 25.91
N LYS A 214 -6.53 7.66 25.82
CA LYS A 214 -7.41 8.83 25.90
C LYS A 214 -8.41 8.85 24.75
N ILE A 215 -7.94 8.63 23.52
CA ILE A 215 -8.80 8.59 22.32
C ILE A 215 -9.84 7.47 22.42
N ALA A 216 -9.45 6.26 22.83
CA ALA A 216 -10.37 5.16 23.05
C ALA A 216 -11.43 5.47 24.11
N GLY A 217 -11.03 6.05 25.26
CA GLY A 217 -11.97 6.47 26.29
C GLY A 217 -12.97 7.53 25.81
N HIS A 218 -12.53 8.45 24.96
CA HIS A 218 -13.42 9.44 24.34
C HIS A 218 -14.42 8.79 23.37
N MET A 219 -14.01 7.79 22.59
CA MET A 219 -14.92 7.06 21.68
C MET A 219 -15.97 6.27 22.47
N PHE A 220 -15.58 5.58 23.53
CA PHE A 220 -16.54 4.92 24.42
C PHE A 220 -17.48 5.94 25.09
N GLY A 221 -16.95 7.07 25.54
CA GLY A 221 -17.73 8.14 26.17
C GLY A 221 -18.79 8.77 25.27
N VAL A 222 -18.64 8.69 23.94
CA VAL A 222 -19.67 9.10 22.98
C VAL A 222 -20.57 7.93 22.51
N GLY A 223 -20.42 6.75 23.10
CA GLY A 223 -21.27 5.59 22.83
C GLY A 223 -20.87 4.71 21.64
N ALA A 224 -19.61 4.78 21.22
CA ALA A 224 -19.13 3.90 20.16
C ALA A 224 -19.02 2.45 20.65
N ASP A 225 -19.44 1.50 19.82
CA ASP A 225 -19.36 0.08 20.14
C ASP A 225 -17.89 -0.43 20.16
N PRO A 226 -17.59 -1.49 20.95
CA PRO A 226 -16.22 -1.97 21.14
C PRO A 226 -15.51 -2.36 19.83
N LYS A 227 -16.22 -2.93 18.86
CA LYS A 227 -15.65 -3.33 17.57
C LYS A 227 -15.25 -2.11 16.74
N THR A 228 -16.08 -1.09 16.74
CA THR A 228 -15.81 0.19 16.09
C THR A 228 -14.58 0.87 16.72
N VAL A 229 -14.55 0.93 18.07
CA VAL A 229 -13.39 1.49 18.80
C VAL A 229 -12.11 0.75 18.42
N TYR A 230 -12.11 -0.58 18.44
CA TYR A 230 -10.93 -1.38 18.10
C TYR A 230 -10.42 -1.11 16.69
N ASN A 231 -11.33 -1.12 15.70
CA ASN A 231 -10.98 -0.87 14.31
C ASN A 231 -10.42 0.56 14.11
N MET A 232 -11.05 1.55 14.75
CA MET A 232 -10.57 2.94 14.68
C MET A 232 -9.20 3.12 15.34
N LEU A 233 -8.93 2.46 16.47
CA LEU A 233 -7.61 2.52 17.12
C LEU A 233 -6.50 1.98 16.21
N SER A 234 -6.76 0.91 15.44
CA SER A 234 -5.80 0.39 14.47
C SER A 234 -5.52 1.41 13.36
N VAL A 235 -6.56 2.00 12.77
CA VAL A 235 -6.41 3.03 11.73
C VAL A 235 -5.66 4.26 12.26
N ILE A 236 -6.00 4.72 13.45
CA ILE A 236 -5.37 5.89 14.10
C ILE A 236 -3.90 5.61 14.41
N ASN A 237 -3.60 4.41 14.91
CA ASN A 237 -2.22 3.99 15.17
C ASN A 237 -1.36 4.03 13.90
N ASP A 238 -1.89 3.48 12.82
CA ASP A 238 -1.13 3.34 11.57
C ASP A 238 -1.01 4.67 10.78
N SER A 239 -1.94 5.61 11.02
CA SER A 239 -2.03 6.85 10.23
C SER A 239 -1.54 8.10 10.96
N PHE A 240 -1.63 8.14 12.31
CA PHE A 240 -1.43 9.37 13.09
C PHE A 240 -0.47 9.20 14.27
N ILE A 241 0.15 8.05 14.45
CA ILE A 241 1.18 7.82 15.49
C ILE A 241 2.52 7.53 14.81
N ASP A 242 3.55 8.31 15.15
CA ASP A 242 4.89 8.14 14.59
C ASP A 242 5.96 7.94 15.70
N PRO A 243 6.68 6.81 15.67
CA PRO A 243 6.39 5.58 14.93
C PRO A 243 5.16 4.87 15.49
N ALA A 244 4.40 4.16 14.64
CA ALA A 244 3.23 3.39 15.07
C ALA A 244 3.57 2.38 16.18
N LEU A 245 2.60 2.14 17.08
CA LEU A 245 2.75 1.12 18.12
C LEU A 245 2.63 -0.29 17.50
N PRO A 246 3.36 -1.28 18.01
CA PRO A 246 3.13 -2.67 17.67
C PRO A 246 1.67 -3.08 17.93
N SER A 247 1.07 -3.87 17.06
CA SER A 247 -0.34 -4.31 17.19
C SER A 247 -0.63 -4.97 18.56
N LYS A 248 0.37 -5.63 19.15
CA LYS A 248 0.26 -6.20 20.50
C LYS A 248 -0.01 -5.13 21.57
N GLU A 249 0.66 -3.98 21.48
CA GLU A 249 0.48 -2.86 22.43
C GLU A 249 -0.89 -2.20 22.23
N VAL A 250 -1.33 -2.03 20.97
CA VAL A 250 -2.68 -1.54 20.66
C VAL A 250 -3.74 -2.45 21.27
N ASN A 251 -3.58 -3.77 21.12
CA ASN A 251 -4.49 -4.77 21.69
C ASN A 251 -4.54 -4.70 23.23
N VAL A 252 -3.39 -4.62 23.88
CA VAL A 252 -3.30 -4.50 25.36
C VAL A 252 -3.98 -3.24 25.84
N THR A 253 -3.73 -2.11 25.19
CA THR A 253 -4.35 -0.82 25.48
C THR A 253 -5.87 -0.90 25.33
N PHE A 254 -6.35 -1.43 24.20
CA PHE A 254 -7.80 -1.60 23.97
C PHE A 254 -8.46 -2.48 25.03
N GLN A 255 -7.89 -3.67 25.33
CA GLN A 255 -8.45 -4.58 26.33
C GLN A 255 -8.52 -3.96 27.73
N SER A 256 -7.49 -3.19 28.11
CA SER A 256 -7.47 -2.47 29.39
C SER A 256 -8.61 -1.47 29.51
N ILE A 257 -8.87 -0.72 28.44
CA ILE A 257 -9.93 0.29 28.42
C ILE A 257 -11.30 -0.39 28.38
N LEU A 258 -11.50 -1.39 27.53
CA LEU A 258 -12.75 -2.15 27.43
C LEU A 258 -13.15 -2.71 28.79
N LYS A 259 -12.18 -3.29 29.55
CA LYS A 259 -12.42 -3.79 30.91
C LYS A 259 -12.83 -2.70 31.90
N ARG A 260 -12.29 -1.49 31.74
CA ARG A 260 -12.66 -0.33 32.59
C ARG A 260 -14.07 0.14 32.29
N GLU A 261 -14.39 0.32 31.00
CA GLU A 261 -15.71 0.81 30.57
C GLU A 261 -16.83 -0.20 30.88
N SER A 262 -16.58 -1.51 30.74
CA SER A 262 -17.53 -2.56 31.10
C SER A 262 -17.82 -2.64 32.62
N LYS A 263 -16.91 -2.14 33.48
CA LYS A 263 -17.14 -2.08 34.94
C LYS A 263 -17.87 -0.81 35.39
N GLY A 264 -17.89 0.24 34.58
CA GLY A 264 -18.58 1.49 34.85
C GLY A 264 -20.02 1.56 34.34
N ALA A 265 -20.50 0.51 33.72
CA ALA A 265 -21.86 0.40 33.14
C ALA A 265 -22.90 -0.18 34.14
N HIS A 266 -22.69 0.03 35.46
CA HIS A 266 -23.65 -0.35 36.51
C HIS A 266 -24.15 0.89 37.23
#